data_c8359be1a36e1177f0a8ed890efe45ff
#
_entry.id   c8359be1a36e1177f0a8ed890efe45ff
#
_cell.length_a   1.000
_cell.length_b   1.000
_cell.length_c   1.000
_cell.angle_alpha   90.00
_cell.angle_beta   90.00
_cell.angle_gamma   90.00
#
_symmetry.space_group_name_H-M   'P 1'
#
loop_
_entity.id
_entity.type
_entity.pdbx_description
1 polymer ?
#
loop_
_entity_poly.entity_id
_entity_poly.type
_entity_poly.pdbx_seq_one_letter_code
_entity_poly.pdbx_strand_id
1 'polypeptide(L)'
;DLAKVWNSYKYDQYGEKITGKRGELMDWKKIRQAVRTVLAAVLICAASVGITGDPAYAADMGAVYGIYEHGTGWSGYHGDSKTARAGTGSYVTAIRASLQGQPEGMSGTLSYQVNLSGSGWLSWQENMTPNGSTETDMPLEAVRMAFTGQLAENYDVYYSVYQNGSWTTPVKNGETAGIEGQGLRVDGLWVTVTGKGAEVPEGPNGKSVDPTRPMVALTFDDGPSKYTPRILDSLEANGGRATFFMVGNRVASYASTVKRMADLGCETDSHTWAHTYLTGMSEGEILQSLNQTRDAIVAAGGNAPKGVRPPGGKINDASKAVLAKAGMPSIIWSVDTRDWKTRNAQHTIDTVLRQVQDGDIILMHDLYEQSVIAAETLIPELTRRGYQLVTVSE
;
A
#
# COMPACT_ATOMS: atom_id res chain seq x y z
N ASP A 1 -32.85 -7.93 -12.88
CA ASP A 1 -33.78 -7.31 -13.84
C ASP A 1 -32.98 -6.68 -14.98
N LEU A 2 -32.69 -7.51 -16.03
CA LEU A 2 -31.88 -7.14 -17.20
C LEU A 2 -32.43 -5.94 -17.97
N ALA A 3 -33.67 -5.55 -17.76
CA ALA A 3 -34.28 -4.37 -18.38
C ALA A 3 -33.78 -3.04 -17.79
N LYS A 4 -33.27 -3.04 -16.56
CA LYS A 4 -32.66 -1.85 -15.93
C LYS A 4 -31.21 -1.63 -16.37
N VAL A 5 -30.47 -2.69 -16.63
CA VAL A 5 -29.11 -2.63 -17.15
C VAL A 5 -29.09 -2.14 -18.59
N TRP A 6 -30.11 -2.48 -19.39
CA TRP A 6 -30.23 -2.06 -20.79
C TRP A 6 -30.45 -0.55 -20.99
N ASN A 7 -31.07 0.12 -20.05
CA ASN A 7 -31.32 1.56 -20.16
C ASN A 7 -30.07 2.43 -19.90
N SER A 8 -29.03 1.88 -19.27
CA SER A 8 -27.79 2.62 -19.00
C SER A 8 -26.84 2.73 -20.20
N TYR A 9 -27.06 1.93 -21.28
CA TYR A 9 -26.23 1.94 -22.48
C TYR A 9 -26.78 2.77 -23.67
N LYS A 10 -27.83 3.54 -23.43
CA LYS A 10 -28.43 4.39 -24.51
C LYS A 10 -27.72 5.73 -24.72
N TYR A 11 -26.80 6.10 -23.86
CA TYR A 11 -26.12 7.39 -23.87
C TYR A 11 -24.62 7.19 -23.69
N ASP A 12 -23.81 7.98 -24.38
CA ASP A 12 -22.37 7.99 -24.20
C ASP A 12 -21.97 8.72 -22.90
N GLN A 13 -20.69 8.76 -22.61
CA GLN A 13 -20.14 9.40 -21.41
C GLN A 13 -20.38 10.94 -21.35
N TYR A 14 -20.91 11.54 -22.42
CA TYR A 14 -21.27 12.95 -22.52
C TYR A 14 -22.79 13.19 -22.52
N GLY A 15 -23.60 12.12 -22.39
CA GLY A 15 -25.07 12.20 -22.33
C GLY A 15 -25.75 12.28 -23.69
N GLU A 16 -25.04 11.99 -24.79
CA GLU A 16 -25.61 11.97 -26.14
C GLU A 16 -26.13 10.59 -26.52
N LYS A 17 -27.31 10.57 -27.22
CA LYS A 17 -27.99 9.35 -27.62
C LYS A 17 -27.24 8.68 -28.76
N ILE A 18 -26.72 7.46 -28.56
CA ILE A 18 -26.04 6.70 -29.59
C ILE A 18 -27.04 6.28 -30.68
N THR A 19 -27.04 6.98 -31.82
CA THR A 19 -27.82 6.61 -33.00
C THR A 19 -26.96 5.81 -33.98
N GLY A 20 -27.10 4.48 -33.94
CA GLY A 20 -26.51 3.60 -34.97
C GLY A 20 -27.19 3.82 -36.31
N LYS A 21 -26.39 3.80 -37.41
CA LYS A 21 -26.88 3.84 -38.79
C LYS A 21 -27.92 2.74 -39.02
N ARG A 22 -29.02 3.10 -39.69
CA ARG A 22 -30.10 2.20 -40.10
C ARG A 22 -29.55 1.03 -40.93
N GLY A 23 -29.94 -0.21 -40.53
CA GLY A 23 -29.99 -1.24 -41.54
C GLY A 23 -29.82 -2.71 -41.15
N GLU A 24 -29.67 -3.11 -39.89
CA GLU A 24 -29.77 -4.54 -39.57
C GLU A 24 -30.45 -4.74 -38.18
N LEU A 25 -31.64 -5.34 -38.23
CA LEU A 25 -32.30 -5.87 -37.03
C LEU A 25 -31.47 -7.05 -36.50
N MET A 26 -30.83 -6.85 -35.35
CA MET A 26 -30.10 -7.93 -34.64
C MET A 26 -31.08 -9.03 -34.25
N ASP A 27 -30.88 -10.23 -34.81
CA ASP A 27 -31.71 -11.43 -34.55
C ASP A 27 -31.37 -12.01 -33.16
N TRP A 28 -32.15 -11.59 -32.17
CA TRP A 28 -32.02 -12.01 -30.78
C TRP A 28 -32.15 -13.50 -30.56
N LYS A 29 -32.77 -14.24 -31.49
CA LYS A 29 -32.81 -15.71 -31.42
C LYS A 29 -31.45 -16.31 -31.69
N LYS A 30 -30.70 -15.77 -32.63
CA LYS A 30 -29.33 -16.22 -32.95
C LYS A 30 -28.36 -15.92 -31.81
N ILE A 31 -28.46 -14.74 -31.16
CA ILE A 31 -27.63 -14.39 -30.02
C ILE A 31 -27.91 -15.30 -28.81
N ARG A 32 -29.19 -15.53 -28.50
CA ARG A 32 -29.55 -16.48 -27.43
C ARG A 32 -29.12 -17.92 -27.71
N GLN A 33 -29.11 -18.33 -28.97
CA GLN A 33 -28.65 -19.65 -29.38
C GLN A 33 -27.13 -19.75 -29.31
N ALA A 34 -26.37 -18.72 -29.71
CA ALA A 34 -24.95 -18.66 -29.58
C ALA A 34 -24.47 -18.68 -28.12
N VAL A 35 -25.12 -17.89 -27.25
CA VAL A 35 -24.83 -17.89 -25.79
C VAL A 35 -25.13 -19.25 -25.15
N ARG A 36 -26.24 -19.91 -25.55
CA ARG A 36 -26.56 -21.27 -25.06
C ARG A 36 -25.58 -22.32 -25.57
N THR A 37 -25.09 -22.18 -26.80
CA THR A 37 -24.12 -23.11 -27.39
C THR A 37 -22.73 -22.94 -26.74
N VAL A 38 -22.32 -21.72 -26.42
CA VAL A 38 -21.06 -21.47 -25.70
C VAL A 38 -21.13 -21.96 -24.27
N LEU A 39 -22.24 -21.76 -23.56
CA LEU A 39 -22.44 -22.30 -22.21
C LEU A 39 -22.54 -23.83 -22.20
N ALA A 40 -23.13 -24.47 -23.21
CA ALA A 40 -23.17 -25.92 -23.35
C ALA A 40 -21.80 -26.50 -23.73
N ALA A 41 -21.02 -25.83 -24.56
CA ALA A 41 -19.66 -26.25 -24.92
C ALA A 41 -18.69 -26.19 -23.74
N VAL A 42 -18.82 -25.19 -22.86
CA VAL A 42 -18.04 -25.11 -21.61
C VAL A 42 -18.40 -26.23 -20.64
N LEU A 43 -19.68 -26.66 -20.58
CA LEU A 43 -20.13 -27.75 -19.73
C LEU A 43 -19.79 -29.16 -20.28
N ILE A 44 -19.63 -29.32 -21.59
CA ILE A 44 -19.32 -30.61 -22.20
C ILE A 44 -17.81 -30.90 -22.24
N CYS A 45 -16.96 -29.88 -22.28
CA CYS A 45 -15.50 -30.07 -22.15
C CYS A 45 -15.05 -30.49 -20.74
N ALA A 46 -15.89 -30.30 -19.72
CA ALA A 46 -15.58 -30.71 -18.34
C ALA A 46 -15.87 -32.23 -18.07
N ALA A 47 -16.52 -32.93 -18.98
CA ALA A 47 -16.97 -34.28 -18.77
C ALA A 47 -16.16 -35.42 -19.44
N SER A 48 -15.07 -35.10 -20.17
CA SER A 48 -14.35 -36.11 -20.96
C SER A 48 -12.84 -36.21 -20.76
N VAL A 49 -12.29 -35.61 -19.70
CA VAL A 49 -10.91 -35.89 -19.31
C VAL A 49 -10.91 -36.29 -17.84
N GLY A 50 -10.76 -37.56 -17.60
CA GLY A 50 -10.52 -38.12 -16.26
C GLY A 50 -9.17 -37.66 -15.74
N ILE A 51 -9.15 -36.49 -15.14
CA ILE A 51 -8.03 -35.98 -14.35
C ILE A 51 -8.50 -36.05 -12.89
N THR A 52 -7.92 -36.98 -12.15
CA THR A 52 -7.82 -36.87 -10.70
C THR A 52 -6.89 -35.69 -10.43
N GLY A 53 -7.44 -34.53 -10.36
CA GLY A 53 -6.72 -33.30 -10.17
C GLY A 53 -7.57 -32.35 -9.33
N ASP A 54 -6.92 -31.61 -8.49
CA ASP A 54 -7.36 -30.64 -7.52
C ASP A 54 -8.72 -29.98 -7.77
N PRO A 55 -9.46 -29.59 -6.69
CA PRO A 55 -10.73 -28.92 -6.84
C PRO A 55 -10.53 -27.64 -7.66
N ALA A 56 -11.32 -27.53 -8.72
CA ALA A 56 -11.35 -26.36 -9.61
C ALA A 56 -11.20 -25.05 -8.81
N TYR A 57 -10.32 -24.19 -9.27
CA TYR A 57 -10.19 -22.80 -8.86
C TYR A 57 -11.57 -22.14 -8.75
N ALA A 58 -12.17 -22.21 -7.55
CA ALA A 58 -13.14 -21.24 -7.15
C ALA A 58 -12.39 -19.89 -7.10
N ALA A 59 -12.93 -18.86 -7.71
CA ALA A 59 -12.36 -17.52 -7.55
C ALA A 59 -12.14 -17.31 -6.06
N ASP A 60 -10.89 -17.01 -5.65
CA ASP A 60 -10.53 -16.89 -4.25
C ASP A 60 -11.50 -15.92 -3.58
N MET A 61 -12.10 -16.36 -2.46
CA MET A 61 -12.99 -15.49 -1.69
C MET A 61 -12.18 -14.31 -1.18
N GLY A 62 -12.69 -13.11 -1.40
CA GLY A 62 -12.00 -11.88 -1.00
C GLY A 62 -12.96 -10.79 -0.56
N ALA A 63 -12.43 -9.78 0.11
CA ALA A 63 -13.16 -8.60 0.51
C ALA A 63 -13.24 -7.58 -0.63
N VAL A 64 -14.38 -6.88 -0.74
CA VAL A 64 -14.55 -5.66 -1.55
C VAL A 64 -15.05 -4.56 -0.62
N TYR A 65 -14.35 -3.43 -0.59
CA TYR A 65 -14.66 -2.38 0.36
C TYR A 65 -14.39 -0.97 -0.21
N GLY A 66 -14.93 0.04 0.45
CA GLY A 66 -14.71 1.45 0.14
C GLY A 66 -14.71 2.27 1.42
N ILE A 67 -14.00 3.39 1.37
CA ILE A 67 -13.96 4.40 2.42
C ILE A 67 -14.73 5.66 1.98
N TYR A 68 -15.37 6.34 2.91
CA TYR A 68 -15.91 7.69 2.70
C TYR A 68 -14.90 8.70 3.25
N GLU A 69 -14.42 9.56 2.38
CA GLU A 69 -13.41 10.57 2.70
C GLU A 69 -14.08 11.91 2.98
N HIS A 70 -13.72 12.52 4.10
CA HIS A 70 -14.16 13.88 4.42
C HIS A 70 -13.84 14.84 3.27
N GLY A 71 -14.85 15.60 2.83
CA GLY A 71 -14.73 16.59 1.77
C GLY A 71 -14.65 16.03 0.33
N THR A 72 -14.52 14.71 0.15
CA THR A 72 -14.36 14.08 -1.18
C THR A 72 -15.50 13.12 -1.50
N GLY A 73 -16.00 12.36 -0.52
CA GLY A 73 -17.04 11.36 -0.70
C GLY A 73 -16.52 9.94 -0.76
N TRP A 74 -17.31 9.00 -1.35
CA TRP A 74 -16.92 7.61 -1.46
C TRP A 74 -15.75 7.42 -2.44
N SER A 75 -14.70 6.73 -1.98
CA SER A 75 -13.67 6.19 -2.86
C SER A 75 -14.27 5.17 -3.84
N GLY A 76 -13.52 4.85 -4.90
CA GLY A 76 -13.77 3.64 -5.68
C GLY A 76 -13.72 2.38 -4.80
N TYR A 77 -14.21 1.25 -5.34
CA TYR A 77 -14.09 -0.01 -4.64
C TYR A 77 -12.66 -0.55 -4.70
N HIS A 78 -12.18 -1.02 -3.57
CA HIS A 78 -10.90 -1.69 -3.41
C HIS A 78 -11.15 -3.19 -3.23
N GLY A 79 -10.40 -4.00 -3.97
CA GLY A 79 -10.45 -5.46 -3.83
C GLY A 79 -9.60 -5.95 -2.66
N ASP A 80 -9.65 -7.23 -2.45
CA ASP A 80 -8.88 -7.94 -1.43
C ASP A 80 -7.39 -7.59 -1.47
N SER A 81 -6.78 -7.42 -0.31
CA SER A 81 -5.35 -7.04 -0.15
C SER A 81 -4.92 -5.70 -0.73
N LYS A 82 -5.84 -4.87 -1.25
CA LYS A 82 -5.55 -3.52 -1.71
C LYS A 82 -5.76 -2.51 -0.60
N THR A 83 -4.99 -1.43 -0.61
CA THR A 83 -5.16 -0.33 0.36
C THR A 83 -6.14 0.71 -0.16
N ALA A 84 -6.99 1.24 0.73
CA ALA A 84 -7.78 2.44 0.52
C ALA A 84 -7.23 3.53 1.43
N ARG A 85 -6.72 4.64 0.88
CA ARG A 85 -6.22 5.78 1.67
C ARG A 85 -6.94 7.05 1.27
N ALA A 86 -7.33 7.82 2.27
CA ALA A 86 -7.87 9.16 2.10
C ALA A 86 -6.82 10.08 1.47
N GLY A 87 -7.27 11.02 0.66
CA GLY A 87 -6.44 12.05 0.07
C GLY A 87 -5.77 12.94 1.12
N THR A 88 -4.72 13.66 0.71
CA THR A 88 -3.97 14.57 1.59
C THR A 88 -4.88 15.59 2.24
N GLY A 89 -4.82 15.66 3.58
CA GLY A 89 -5.68 16.56 4.37
C GLY A 89 -7.07 16.03 4.65
N SER A 90 -7.48 14.91 4.01
CA SER A 90 -8.72 14.21 4.26
C SER A 90 -8.54 13.09 5.30
N TYR A 91 -9.64 12.45 5.69
CA TYR A 91 -9.70 11.31 6.62
C TYR A 91 -10.96 10.51 6.39
N VAL A 92 -11.01 9.32 6.97
CA VAL A 92 -12.15 8.40 6.81
C VAL A 92 -13.23 8.71 7.84
N THR A 93 -14.47 8.88 7.37
CA THR A 93 -15.65 9.11 8.24
C THR A 93 -16.67 7.98 8.16
N ALA A 94 -16.61 7.13 7.13
CA ALA A 94 -17.42 5.91 7.02
C ALA A 94 -16.70 4.85 6.18
N ILE A 95 -17.11 3.58 6.37
CA ILE A 95 -16.69 2.45 5.54
C ILE A 95 -17.89 1.68 5.05
N ARG A 96 -17.71 0.87 4.00
CA ARG A 96 -18.63 -0.16 3.53
C ARG A 96 -17.86 -1.34 2.99
N ALA A 97 -18.36 -2.57 3.20
CA ALA A 97 -17.68 -3.77 2.77
C ALA A 97 -18.67 -4.90 2.42
N SER A 98 -18.24 -5.80 1.55
CA SER A 98 -18.89 -7.09 1.28
C SER A 98 -17.87 -8.10 0.79
N LEU A 99 -18.31 -9.28 0.36
CA LEU A 99 -17.49 -10.36 -0.17
C LEU A 99 -17.67 -10.51 -1.68
N GLN A 100 -16.63 -10.98 -2.33
CA GLN A 100 -16.66 -11.56 -3.68
C GLN A 100 -16.17 -13.01 -3.61
N GLY A 101 -16.61 -13.85 -4.54
CA GLY A 101 -16.15 -15.24 -4.64
C GLY A 101 -16.59 -16.12 -3.47
N GLN A 102 -17.65 -15.78 -2.73
CA GLN A 102 -18.18 -16.62 -1.66
C GLN A 102 -18.59 -17.98 -2.22
N PRO A 103 -18.14 -19.13 -1.63
CA PRO A 103 -18.52 -20.45 -2.09
C PRO A 103 -20.03 -20.67 -2.10
N GLU A 104 -20.54 -21.29 -3.16
CA GLU A 104 -21.96 -21.58 -3.29
C GLU A 104 -22.46 -22.47 -2.13
N GLY A 105 -23.57 -22.08 -1.52
CA GLY A 105 -24.19 -22.78 -0.39
C GLY A 105 -23.53 -22.54 0.97
N MET A 106 -22.45 -21.79 1.06
CA MET A 106 -21.86 -21.41 2.33
C MET A 106 -22.59 -20.22 2.96
N SER A 107 -23.12 -20.40 4.17
CA SER A 107 -23.84 -19.35 4.89
C SER A 107 -22.89 -18.40 5.63
N GLY A 108 -23.31 -17.13 5.77
CA GLY A 108 -22.59 -16.10 6.52
C GLY A 108 -22.37 -14.83 5.71
N THR A 109 -21.89 -13.81 6.38
CA THR A 109 -21.59 -12.48 5.80
C THR A 109 -20.30 -11.92 6.41
N LEU A 110 -19.73 -10.89 5.76
CA LEU A 110 -18.74 -10.02 6.36
C LEU A 110 -19.47 -8.88 7.06
N SER A 111 -19.39 -8.88 8.39
CA SER A 111 -19.90 -7.80 9.25
C SER A 111 -18.78 -6.87 9.66
N TYR A 112 -19.07 -5.58 9.81
CA TYR A 112 -18.10 -4.56 10.23
C TYR A 112 -18.73 -3.52 11.14
N GLN A 113 -17.90 -2.98 12.01
CA GLN A 113 -18.25 -1.99 13.01
C GLN A 113 -17.18 -0.92 13.06
N VAL A 114 -17.57 0.34 13.27
CA VAL A 114 -16.62 1.46 13.40
C VAL A 114 -16.81 2.17 14.73
N ASN A 115 -15.70 2.68 15.26
CA ASN A 115 -15.68 3.65 16.36
C ASN A 115 -15.59 5.04 15.76
N LEU A 116 -16.61 5.87 16.02
CA LEU A 116 -16.70 7.24 15.53
C LEU A 116 -16.29 8.19 16.66
N SER A 117 -15.38 9.12 16.37
CA SER A 117 -14.87 10.07 17.36
C SER A 117 -16.01 10.81 18.05
N GLY A 118 -16.00 10.82 19.38
CA GLY A 118 -17.04 11.43 20.20
C GLY A 118 -18.37 10.66 20.31
N SER A 119 -18.59 9.62 19.48
CA SER A 119 -19.83 8.81 19.51
C SER A 119 -19.59 7.36 19.94
N GLY A 120 -18.35 6.87 19.87
CA GLY A 120 -18.00 5.49 20.21
C GLY A 120 -18.39 4.49 19.12
N TRP A 121 -18.55 3.21 19.51
CA TRP A 121 -18.87 2.12 18.59
C TRP A 121 -20.30 2.20 18.08
N LEU A 122 -20.47 2.23 16.76
CA LEU A 122 -21.77 2.11 16.11
C LEU A 122 -22.20 0.64 16.03
N SER A 123 -23.46 0.38 15.62
CA SER A 123 -23.95 -0.99 15.40
C SER A 123 -23.22 -1.66 14.24
N TRP A 124 -23.11 -3.00 14.28
CA TRP A 124 -22.57 -3.80 13.19
C TRP A 124 -23.41 -3.62 11.92
N GLN A 125 -22.73 -3.52 10.78
CA GLN A 125 -23.32 -3.44 9.44
C GLN A 125 -22.74 -4.54 8.55
N GLU A 126 -23.39 -4.78 7.41
CA GLU A 126 -23.00 -5.78 6.41
C GLU A 126 -23.49 -5.38 5.00
N ASN A 127 -23.07 -6.14 3.98
CA ASN A 127 -23.61 -6.04 2.62
C ASN A 127 -23.56 -4.62 2.04
N MET A 128 -22.41 -3.97 2.07
CA MET A 128 -22.19 -2.59 1.60
C MET A 128 -23.03 -1.51 2.30
N THR A 129 -23.68 -1.80 3.42
CA THR A 129 -24.37 -0.77 4.20
C THR A 129 -23.34 0.17 4.82
N PRO A 130 -23.39 1.50 4.58
CA PRO A 130 -22.45 2.44 5.19
C PRO A 130 -22.41 2.33 6.72
N ASN A 131 -21.24 2.32 7.31
CA ASN A 131 -21.02 2.40 8.74
C ASN A 131 -20.07 3.55 9.06
N GLY A 132 -20.54 4.52 9.84
CA GLY A 132 -19.90 5.80 10.10
C GLY A 132 -20.81 6.96 9.68
N SER A 133 -20.24 8.13 9.40
CA SER A 133 -21.00 9.32 8.98
C SER A 133 -20.59 9.77 7.58
N THR A 134 -21.58 10.02 6.74
CA THR A 134 -21.42 10.67 5.43
C THR A 134 -21.90 12.14 5.44
N GLU A 135 -22.37 12.62 6.59
CA GLU A 135 -22.97 13.95 6.73
C GLU A 135 -22.23 14.83 7.76
N THR A 136 -21.45 14.22 8.64
CA THR A 136 -20.72 14.93 9.70
C THR A 136 -19.21 14.76 9.56
N ASP A 137 -18.48 15.72 10.10
CA ASP A 137 -17.01 15.76 10.07
C ASP A 137 -16.35 14.88 11.16
N MET A 138 -17.07 13.87 11.66
CA MET A 138 -16.55 12.99 12.71
C MET A 138 -15.66 11.90 12.11
N PRO A 139 -14.36 11.88 12.39
CA PRO A 139 -13.46 10.84 11.89
C PRO A 139 -13.72 9.50 12.57
N LEU A 140 -13.38 8.42 11.88
CA LEU A 140 -13.23 7.12 12.51
C LEU A 140 -11.94 7.08 13.34
N GLU A 141 -11.99 6.40 14.48
CA GLU A 141 -10.82 6.13 15.33
C GLU A 141 -10.42 4.65 15.30
N ALA A 142 -11.37 3.75 15.05
CA ALA A 142 -11.10 2.32 14.99
C ALA A 142 -12.15 1.57 14.15
N VAL A 143 -11.77 0.35 13.72
CA VAL A 143 -12.59 -0.54 12.91
C VAL A 143 -12.52 -1.96 13.49
N ARG A 144 -13.65 -2.69 13.42
CA ARG A 144 -13.74 -4.14 13.65
C ARG A 144 -14.42 -4.80 12.48
N MET A 145 -13.96 -5.99 12.10
CA MET A 145 -14.59 -6.81 11.07
C MET A 145 -14.61 -8.27 11.51
N ALA A 146 -15.70 -8.98 11.20
CA ALA A 146 -15.83 -10.39 11.53
C ALA A 146 -16.72 -11.10 10.52
N PHE A 147 -16.48 -12.39 10.33
CA PHE A 147 -17.42 -13.27 9.63
C PHE A 147 -18.53 -13.78 10.54
N THR A 148 -19.68 -14.06 9.94
CA THR A 148 -20.80 -14.77 10.59
C THR A 148 -21.01 -16.14 9.94
N GLY A 149 -21.82 -17.02 10.56
CA GLY A 149 -22.19 -18.32 10.02
C GLY A 149 -20.98 -19.22 9.69
N GLN A 150 -21.14 -20.04 8.65
CA GLN A 150 -20.09 -20.97 8.21
C GLN A 150 -18.82 -20.27 7.73
N LEU A 151 -18.91 -19.03 7.28
CA LEU A 151 -17.72 -18.27 6.92
C LEU A 151 -16.77 -18.08 8.10
N ALA A 152 -17.29 -17.86 9.31
CA ALA A 152 -16.47 -17.72 10.52
C ALA A 152 -15.70 -18.99 10.91
N GLU A 153 -16.20 -20.16 10.49
CA GLU A 153 -15.59 -21.47 10.74
C GLU A 153 -14.49 -21.81 9.74
N ASN A 154 -14.60 -21.26 8.50
CA ASN A 154 -13.75 -21.65 7.37
C ASN A 154 -12.75 -20.58 6.93
N TYR A 155 -12.93 -19.32 7.35
CA TYR A 155 -12.11 -18.19 6.90
C TYR A 155 -11.75 -17.25 8.06
N ASP A 156 -10.67 -16.51 7.88
CA ASP A 156 -10.26 -15.39 8.71
C ASP A 156 -10.31 -14.10 7.87
N VAL A 157 -10.85 -13.01 8.42
CA VAL A 157 -10.73 -11.66 7.86
C VAL A 157 -9.69 -10.89 8.63
N TYR A 158 -8.64 -10.44 7.94
CA TYR A 158 -7.59 -9.58 8.47
C TYR A 158 -7.80 -8.15 8.00
N TYR A 159 -7.53 -7.18 8.86
CA TYR A 159 -7.64 -5.77 8.54
C TYR A 159 -6.68 -4.91 9.36
N SER A 160 -6.36 -3.76 8.80
CA SER A 160 -5.48 -2.75 9.39
C SER A 160 -5.98 -1.36 9.02
N VAL A 161 -5.74 -0.37 9.85
CA VAL A 161 -6.04 1.03 9.56
C VAL A 161 -4.77 1.85 9.49
N TYR A 162 -4.77 2.85 8.60
CA TYR A 162 -3.72 3.86 8.57
C TYR A 162 -4.09 4.98 9.54
N GLN A 163 -3.27 5.18 10.57
CA GLN A 163 -3.54 6.09 11.66
C GLN A 163 -2.22 6.67 12.18
N ASN A 164 -2.18 7.94 12.50
CA ASN A 164 -0.98 8.61 13.03
C ASN A 164 0.28 8.38 12.15
N GLY A 165 0.11 8.44 10.83
CA GLY A 165 1.21 8.34 9.86
C GLY A 165 1.73 6.93 9.58
N SER A 166 1.08 5.86 10.07
CA SER A 166 1.48 4.48 9.83
C SER A 166 0.30 3.52 9.80
N TRP A 167 0.47 2.36 9.15
CA TRP A 167 -0.48 1.27 9.27
C TRP A 167 -0.32 0.57 10.62
N THR A 168 -1.44 0.25 11.26
CA THR A 168 -1.44 -0.61 12.44
C THR A 168 -1.03 -2.04 12.07
N THR A 169 -0.56 -2.82 13.03
CA THR A 169 -0.42 -4.27 12.84
C THR A 169 -1.77 -4.86 12.46
N PRO A 170 -1.85 -5.73 11.43
CA PRO A 170 -3.08 -6.40 11.09
C PRO A 170 -3.66 -7.18 12.26
N VAL A 171 -4.95 -7.01 12.46
CA VAL A 171 -5.76 -7.76 13.44
C VAL A 171 -6.83 -8.55 12.70
N LYS A 172 -7.57 -9.45 13.36
CA LYS A 172 -8.58 -10.29 12.71
C LYS A 172 -9.84 -10.50 13.54
N ASN A 173 -10.89 -10.92 12.88
CA ASN A 173 -12.09 -11.57 13.46
C ASN A 173 -12.68 -10.86 14.67
N GLY A 174 -12.94 -9.57 14.58
CA GLY A 174 -13.56 -8.77 15.64
C GLY A 174 -12.59 -8.05 16.57
N GLU A 175 -11.28 -8.26 16.43
CA GLU A 175 -10.26 -7.47 17.15
C GLU A 175 -10.28 -6.01 16.68
N THR A 176 -9.81 -5.09 17.52
CA THR A 176 -9.83 -3.66 17.19
C THR A 176 -8.59 -3.25 16.39
N ALA A 177 -8.77 -2.73 15.17
CA ALA A 177 -7.76 -2.00 14.42
C ALA A 177 -7.91 -0.51 14.67
N GLY A 178 -6.88 0.16 15.16
CA GLY A 178 -6.90 1.58 15.52
C GLY A 178 -6.90 1.81 17.04
N ILE A 179 -6.84 3.07 17.42
CA ILE A 179 -6.79 3.52 18.83
C ILE A 179 -8.01 4.41 19.08
N GLU A 180 -8.92 3.92 19.92
CA GLU A 180 -10.17 4.60 20.25
C GLU A 180 -10.02 5.60 21.41
N GLY A 181 -10.83 6.66 21.40
CA GLY A 181 -10.95 7.62 22.50
C GLY A 181 -9.78 8.60 22.65
N GLN A 182 -8.89 8.69 21.67
CA GLN A 182 -7.74 9.60 21.70
C GLN A 182 -7.75 10.68 20.62
N GLY A 183 -8.83 10.80 19.85
CA GLY A 183 -8.94 11.76 18.75
C GLY A 183 -8.00 11.47 17.58
N LEU A 184 -7.43 10.26 17.52
CA LEU A 184 -6.58 9.82 16.42
C LEU A 184 -7.48 9.35 15.27
N ARG A 185 -7.44 10.07 14.15
CA ARG A 185 -8.26 9.76 12.97
C ARG A 185 -7.69 8.62 12.15
N VAL A 186 -8.57 7.84 11.56
CA VAL A 186 -8.23 6.85 10.53
C VAL A 186 -8.14 7.56 9.18
N ASP A 187 -7.01 7.38 8.49
CA ASP A 187 -6.73 7.95 7.16
C ASP A 187 -6.67 6.85 6.08
N GLY A 188 -6.90 5.58 6.42
CA GLY A 188 -6.95 4.50 5.44
C GLY A 188 -7.39 3.17 6.05
N LEU A 189 -7.77 2.24 5.17
CA LEU A 189 -8.23 0.89 5.49
C LEU A 189 -7.58 -0.12 4.54
N TRP A 190 -7.18 -1.26 5.08
CA TRP A 190 -6.75 -2.44 4.35
C TRP A 190 -7.50 -3.66 4.89
N VAL A 191 -7.95 -4.52 3.99
CA VAL A 191 -8.71 -5.74 4.33
C VAL A 191 -8.26 -6.88 3.42
N THR A 192 -8.12 -8.08 3.98
CA THR A 192 -7.92 -9.31 3.22
C THR A 192 -8.59 -10.49 3.89
N VAL A 193 -8.88 -11.51 3.10
CA VAL A 193 -9.51 -12.76 3.53
C VAL A 193 -8.57 -13.93 3.27
N THR A 194 -8.46 -14.84 4.23
CA THR A 194 -7.66 -16.07 4.09
C THR A 194 -8.47 -17.28 4.54
N GLY A 195 -8.07 -18.47 4.13
CA GLY A 195 -8.59 -19.70 4.72
C GLY A 195 -8.29 -19.75 6.23
N LYS A 196 -9.15 -20.41 6.99
CA LYS A 196 -9.02 -20.52 8.45
C LYS A 196 -7.70 -21.16 8.84
N GLY A 197 -6.95 -20.45 9.70
CA GLY A 197 -5.64 -20.94 10.18
C GLY A 197 -4.52 -20.89 9.14
N ALA A 198 -4.73 -20.25 7.98
CA ALA A 198 -3.66 -19.97 7.05
C ALA A 198 -2.61 -19.03 7.67
N GLU A 199 -1.45 -18.97 7.02
CA GLU A 199 -0.39 -18.01 7.42
C GLU A 199 -0.95 -16.58 7.50
N VAL A 200 -0.51 -15.82 8.52
CA VAL A 200 -0.94 -14.43 8.70
C VAL A 200 -0.55 -13.64 7.45
N PRO A 201 -1.52 -13.01 6.78
CA PRO A 201 -1.22 -12.29 5.54
C PRO A 201 -0.30 -11.10 5.80
N GLU A 202 0.52 -10.83 4.80
CA GLU A 202 1.29 -9.60 4.77
C GLU A 202 0.33 -8.42 4.80
N GLY A 203 0.42 -7.62 5.86
CA GLY A 203 -0.36 -6.40 5.96
C GLY A 203 0.08 -5.35 4.95
N PRO A 204 -0.55 -4.19 4.95
CA PRO A 204 -0.21 -3.10 4.02
C PRO A 204 1.19 -2.52 4.23
N ASN A 205 1.85 -2.86 5.32
CA ASN A 205 3.28 -2.59 5.55
C ASN A 205 4.20 -3.66 4.93
N GLY A 206 3.64 -4.65 4.24
CA GLY A 206 4.38 -5.82 3.76
C GLY A 206 4.66 -6.85 4.85
N LYS A 207 5.51 -7.83 4.55
CA LYS A 207 5.85 -8.93 5.46
C LYS A 207 6.29 -8.41 6.83
N SER A 208 5.76 -8.99 7.89
CA SER A 208 6.36 -8.82 9.21
C SER A 208 7.81 -9.29 9.15
N VAL A 209 8.71 -8.53 9.76
CA VAL A 209 10.11 -8.93 9.86
C VAL A 209 10.21 -10.15 10.76
N ASP A 210 10.78 -11.23 10.26
CA ASP A 210 11.12 -12.41 11.06
C ASP A 210 12.46 -12.16 11.76
N PRO A 211 12.50 -11.97 13.08
CA PRO A 211 13.75 -11.66 13.79
C PRO A 211 14.76 -12.81 13.80
N THR A 212 14.38 -14.00 13.32
CA THR A 212 15.28 -15.17 13.24
C THR A 212 16.01 -15.26 11.90
N ARG A 213 15.64 -14.43 10.92
CA ARG A 213 16.25 -14.38 9.59
C ARG A 213 17.09 -13.12 9.42
N PRO A 214 18.21 -13.19 8.70
CA PRO A 214 19.03 -12.02 8.43
C PRO A 214 18.25 -10.95 7.68
N MET A 215 18.48 -9.68 8.01
CA MET A 215 17.83 -8.53 7.40
C MET A 215 18.85 -7.51 6.91
N VAL A 216 18.47 -6.71 5.94
CA VAL A 216 19.28 -5.61 5.42
C VAL A 216 18.39 -4.48 4.92
N ALA A 217 18.77 -3.24 5.24
CA ALA A 217 18.11 -2.05 4.75
C ALA A 217 18.85 -1.51 3.51
N LEU A 218 18.23 -1.65 2.33
CA LEU A 218 18.66 -0.89 1.15
C LEU A 218 18.16 0.54 1.30
N THR A 219 19.05 1.52 1.15
CA THR A 219 18.67 2.93 1.27
C THR A 219 19.13 3.72 0.05
N PHE A 220 18.27 4.65 -0.38
CA PHE A 220 18.47 5.45 -1.60
C PHE A 220 18.40 6.93 -1.29
N ASP A 221 19.50 7.64 -1.52
CA ASP A 221 19.63 9.08 -1.28
C ASP A 221 19.38 9.91 -2.55
N ASP A 222 19.15 11.20 -2.37
CA ASP A 222 19.04 12.26 -3.38
C ASP A 222 17.77 12.25 -4.25
N GLY A 223 16.98 11.19 -4.23
CA GLY A 223 15.75 11.10 -5.00
C GLY A 223 14.62 12.02 -4.53
N PRO A 224 13.41 11.84 -5.05
CA PRO A 224 13.04 10.90 -6.12
C PRO A 224 13.58 11.29 -7.51
N SER A 225 13.64 10.34 -8.42
CA SER A 225 14.06 10.55 -9.80
C SER A 225 13.21 9.75 -10.81
N LYS A 226 13.46 9.98 -12.10
CA LYS A 226 12.86 9.20 -13.18
C LYS A 226 13.18 7.70 -13.13
N TYR A 227 14.20 7.32 -12.39
CA TYR A 227 14.66 5.94 -12.27
C TYR A 227 14.05 5.21 -11.04
N THR A 228 13.60 5.94 -10.05
CA THR A 228 13.01 5.39 -8.82
C THR A 228 11.91 4.34 -9.05
N PRO A 229 11.00 4.50 -10.06
CA PRO A 229 9.98 3.49 -10.33
C PRO A 229 10.53 2.09 -10.62
N ARG A 230 11.69 1.97 -11.28
CA ARG A 230 12.32 0.68 -11.58
C ARG A 230 12.79 -0.05 -10.30
N ILE A 231 13.30 0.70 -9.32
CA ILE A 231 13.66 0.15 -8.00
C ILE A 231 12.40 -0.38 -7.31
N LEU A 232 11.30 0.39 -7.35
CA LEU A 232 10.02 -0.02 -6.76
C LEU A 232 9.46 -1.27 -7.45
N ASP A 233 9.58 -1.39 -8.78
CA ASP A 233 9.19 -2.59 -9.52
C ASP A 233 9.96 -3.83 -9.02
N SER A 234 11.27 -3.69 -8.80
CA SER A 234 12.11 -4.78 -8.30
C SER A 234 11.79 -5.14 -6.85
N LEU A 235 11.56 -4.15 -5.98
CA LEU A 235 11.15 -4.37 -4.58
C LEU A 235 9.81 -5.10 -4.51
N GLU A 236 8.81 -4.63 -5.27
CA GLU A 236 7.48 -5.24 -5.32
C GLU A 236 7.53 -6.69 -5.79
N ALA A 237 8.29 -6.98 -6.86
CA ALA A 237 8.47 -8.32 -7.40
C ALA A 237 9.15 -9.30 -6.43
N ASN A 238 9.95 -8.79 -5.48
CA ASN A 238 10.69 -9.60 -4.53
C ASN A 238 10.15 -9.50 -3.09
N GLY A 239 9.01 -8.82 -2.89
CA GLY A 239 8.38 -8.63 -1.57
C GLY A 239 9.29 -7.88 -0.58
N GLY A 240 10.16 -7.01 -1.08
CA GLY A 240 11.10 -6.24 -0.28
C GLY A 240 10.63 -4.81 -0.05
N ARG A 241 11.21 -4.17 0.95
CA ARG A 241 11.07 -2.74 1.24
C ARG A 241 12.43 -2.06 1.27
N ALA A 242 12.42 -0.73 1.19
CA ALA A 242 13.62 0.09 1.27
C ALA A 242 13.30 1.43 1.96
N THR A 243 14.32 2.18 2.35
CA THR A 243 14.17 3.55 2.84
C THR A 243 14.71 4.53 1.80
N PHE A 244 13.90 5.52 1.44
CA PHE A 244 14.27 6.58 0.50
C PHE A 244 14.48 7.89 1.25
N PHE A 245 15.72 8.38 1.29
CA PHE A 245 16.07 9.68 1.86
C PHE A 245 15.97 10.74 0.76
N MET A 246 14.84 11.44 0.74
CA MET A 246 14.47 12.31 -0.37
C MET A 246 14.89 13.77 -0.16
N VAL A 247 15.36 14.40 -1.23
CA VAL A 247 15.57 15.85 -1.29
C VAL A 247 14.22 16.54 -1.49
N GLY A 248 13.78 17.32 -0.50
CA GLY A 248 12.41 17.83 -0.40
C GLY A 248 11.92 18.60 -1.63
N ASN A 249 12.76 19.43 -2.23
CA ASN A 249 12.39 20.22 -3.41
C ASN A 249 12.19 19.40 -4.69
N ARG A 250 12.50 18.10 -4.69
CA ARG A 250 12.24 17.17 -5.81
C ARG A 250 10.90 16.47 -5.69
N VAL A 251 10.40 16.30 -4.47
CA VAL A 251 9.25 15.45 -4.14
C VAL A 251 8.02 15.76 -4.97
N ALA A 252 7.65 17.04 -5.09
CA ALA A 252 6.45 17.45 -5.81
C ALA A 252 6.43 17.02 -7.29
N SER A 253 7.60 16.97 -7.95
CA SER A 253 7.73 16.54 -9.34
C SER A 253 7.54 15.04 -9.53
N TYR A 254 7.54 14.25 -8.46
CA TYR A 254 7.44 12.80 -8.47
C TYR A 254 6.39 12.28 -7.46
N ALA A 255 5.32 13.04 -7.23
CA ALA A 255 4.33 12.74 -6.20
C ALA A 255 3.73 11.31 -6.32
N SER A 256 3.42 10.86 -7.54
CA SER A 256 2.92 9.50 -7.76
C SER A 256 3.93 8.41 -7.38
N THR A 257 5.22 8.66 -7.60
CA THR A 257 6.30 7.74 -7.20
C THR A 257 6.43 7.70 -5.67
N VAL A 258 6.36 8.85 -4.99
CA VAL A 258 6.40 8.95 -3.53
C VAL A 258 5.20 8.26 -2.89
N LYS A 259 4.01 8.46 -3.46
CA LYS A 259 2.83 7.70 -3.02
C LYS A 259 3.04 6.19 -3.16
N ARG A 260 3.57 5.74 -4.31
CA ARG A 260 3.85 4.31 -4.53
C ARG A 260 4.87 3.74 -3.54
N MET A 261 5.90 4.51 -3.14
CA MET A 261 6.81 4.10 -2.06
C MET A 261 6.03 3.76 -0.79
N ALA A 262 5.14 4.65 -0.35
CA ALA A 262 4.32 4.43 0.83
C ALA A 262 3.35 3.26 0.67
N ASP A 263 2.73 3.11 -0.51
CA ASP A 263 1.81 2.00 -0.81
C ASP A 263 2.50 0.63 -0.77
N LEU A 264 3.80 0.58 -1.09
CA LEU A 264 4.64 -0.62 -1.01
C LEU A 264 5.27 -0.83 0.38
N GLY A 265 4.94 0.00 1.38
CA GLY A 265 5.50 -0.08 2.72
C GLY A 265 6.95 0.40 2.82
N CYS A 266 7.48 1.06 1.81
CA CYS A 266 8.79 1.68 1.88
C CYS A 266 8.76 2.91 2.80
N GLU A 267 9.87 3.21 3.45
CA GLU A 267 10.02 4.39 4.28
C GLU A 267 10.43 5.60 3.44
N THR A 268 9.81 6.74 3.73
CA THR A 268 9.98 7.99 2.99
C THR A 268 10.57 9.05 3.93
N ASP A 269 11.89 9.15 3.96
CA ASP A 269 12.61 9.94 4.93
C ASP A 269 13.27 11.21 4.33
N SER A 270 13.80 12.06 5.20
CA SER A 270 14.34 13.36 4.82
C SER A 270 15.82 13.28 4.44
N HIS A 271 16.18 13.94 3.31
CA HIS A 271 17.56 14.26 2.94
C HIS A 271 17.79 15.77 2.86
N THR A 272 17.10 16.53 3.72
CA THR A 272 16.98 17.98 3.73
C THR A 272 16.19 18.55 2.55
N TRP A 273 15.84 19.85 2.60
CA TRP A 273 15.05 20.47 1.54
C TRP A 273 15.79 20.59 0.21
N ALA A 274 17.06 20.98 0.25
CA ALA A 274 17.86 21.30 -0.93
C ALA A 274 19.25 20.64 -0.92
N HIS A 275 19.40 19.48 -0.26
CA HIS A 275 20.67 18.78 -0.11
C HIS A 275 21.77 19.63 0.53
N THR A 276 21.41 20.50 1.48
CA THR A 276 22.35 21.38 2.18
C THR A 276 22.93 20.68 3.41
N TYR A 277 24.25 20.81 3.64
CA TYR A 277 24.92 20.24 4.80
C TYR A 277 24.44 20.87 6.10
N LEU A 278 23.98 20.07 7.04
CA LEU A 278 23.46 20.54 8.34
C LEU A 278 24.50 21.29 9.17
N THR A 279 25.79 20.97 9.00
CA THR A 279 26.89 21.57 9.76
C THR A 279 27.11 23.07 9.52
N GLY A 280 26.53 23.60 8.45
CA GLY A 280 26.60 25.03 8.09
C GLY A 280 25.31 25.79 8.34
N MET A 281 24.28 25.13 8.90
CA MET A 281 22.95 25.71 9.10
C MET A 281 22.73 26.09 10.57
N SER A 282 21.99 27.17 10.79
CA SER A 282 21.45 27.54 12.11
C SER A 282 20.32 26.55 12.52
N GLU A 283 19.94 26.53 13.80
CA GLU A 283 18.80 25.74 14.31
C GLU A 283 17.53 26.02 13.52
N GLY A 284 17.21 27.31 13.27
CA GLY A 284 16.02 27.69 12.52
C GLY A 284 16.02 27.19 11.07
N GLU A 285 17.15 27.24 10.39
CA GLU A 285 17.29 26.72 9.02
C GLU A 285 17.16 25.20 8.95
N ILE A 286 17.74 24.48 9.92
CA ILE A 286 17.59 23.02 10.02
C ILE A 286 16.09 22.67 10.18
N LEU A 287 15.41 23.26 11.16
CA LEU A 287 14.00 23.00 11.42
C LEU A 287 13.11 23.36 10.23
N GLN A 288 13.39 24.50 9.58
CA GLN A 288 12.68 24.88 8.35
C GLN A 288 12.87 23.83 7.24
N SER A 289 14.09 23.41 7.00
CA SER A 289 14.42 22.40 5.97
C SER A 289 13.71 21.07 6.25
N LEU A 290 13.70 20.59 7.49
CA LEU A 290 13.02 19.36 7.87
C LEU A 290 11.51 19.48 7.69
N ASN A 291 10.90 20.57 8.15
CA ASN A 291 9.46 20.81 8.03
C ASN A 291 9.02 20.91 6.57
N GLN A 292 9.73 21.69 5.73
CA GLN A 292 9.43 21.78 4.30
C GLN A 292 9.52 20.44 3.59
N THR A 293 10.53 19.61 3.93
CA THR A 293 10.70 18.28 3.36
C THR A 293 9.55 17.35 3.80
N ARG A 294 9.22 17.34 5.09
CA ARG A 294 8.09 16.57 5.63
C ARG A 294 6.78 16.95 4.93
N ASP A 295 6.50 18.24 4.86
CA ASP A 295 5.24 18.72 4.30
C ASP A 295 5.13 18.37 2.80
N ALA A 296 6.23 18.42 2.05
CA ALA A 296 6.26 18.01 0.65
C ALA A 296 6.03 16.47 0.51
N ILE A 297 6.67 15.65 1.35
CA ILE A 297 6.52 14.20 1.33
C ILE A 297 5.07 13.80 1.65
N VAL A 298 4.51 14.36 2.70
CA VAL A 298 3.11 14.09 3.10
C VAL A 298 2.14 14.58 2.02
N ALA A 299 2.36 15.77 1.45
CA ALA A 299 1.55 16.30 0.35
C ALA A 299 1.59 15.40 -0.90
N ALA A 300 2.69 14.71 -1.14
CA ALA A 300 2.83 13.75 -2.23
C ALA A 300 2.22 12.36 -1.93
N GLY A 301 1.65 12.15 -0.75
CA GLY A 301 1.08 10.87 -0.31
C GLY A 301 2.10 9.91 0.29
N GLY A 302 3.31 10.37 0.59
CA GLY A 302 4.31 9.64 1.36
C GLY A 302 3.98 9.58 2.86
N ASN A 303 4.67 8.72 3.58
CA ASN A 303 4.60 8.68 5.05
C ASN A 303 5.39 9.86 5.64
N ALA A 304 4.98 10.34 6.81
CA ALA A 304 5.76 11.35 7.51
C ALA A 304 7.17 10.80 7.82
N PRO A 305 8.24 11.58 7.52
CA PRO A 305 9.60 11.14 7.81
C PRO A 305 9.79 10.80 9.29
N LYS A 306 10.44 9.68 9.55
CA LYS A 306 10.83 9.23 10.90
C LYS A 306 12.28 9.55 11.22
N GLY A 307 13.09 9.81 10.19
CA GLY A 307 14.49 10.11 10.32
C GLY A 307 15.00 11.09 9.26
N VAL A 308 16.24 11.49 9.43
CA VAL A 308 16.97 12.31 8.46
C VAL A 308 18.34 11.71 8.17
N ARG A 309 18.70 11.62 6.92
CA ARG A 309 20.09 11.38 6.54
C ARG A 309 20.76 12.71 6.21
N PRO A 310 21.77 13.11 6.99
CA PRO A 310 22.51 14.34 6.69
C PRO A 310 23.23 14.20 5.32
N PRO A 311 23.09 15.18 4.41
CA PRO A 311 23.82 15.17 3.14
C PRO A 311 25.31 14.92 3.32
N GLY A 312 25.85 13.96 2.55
CA GLY A 312 27.24 13.51 2.64
C GLY A 312 27.67 12.99 4.02
N GLY A 313 26.72 12.60 4.88
CA GLY A 313 26.98 12.19 6.27
C GLY A 313 27.51 13.31 7.18
N LYS A 314 27.42 14.56 6.75
CA LYS A 314 27.98 15.73 7.48
C LYS A 314 27.10 16.13 8.64
N ILE A 315 27.56 15.81 9.86
CA ILE A 315 26.85 16.13 11.10
C ILE A 315 27.86 16.58 12.18
N ASN A 316 27.46 17.52 13.04
CA ASN A 316 28.22 17.96 14.22
C ASN A 316 27.30 17.97 15.44
N ASP A 317 27.85 18.26 16.64
CA ASP A 317 27.09 18.20 17.89
C ASP A 317 25.95 19.23 17.93
N ALA A 318 26.13 20.40 17.33
CA ALA A 318 25.08 21.40 17.24
C ALA A 318 23.88 20.89 16.41
N SER A 319 24.14 20.36 15.22
CA SER A 319 23.06 19.79 14.38
C SER A 319 22.44 18.54 14.99
N LYS A 320 23.22 17.67 15.68
CA LYS A 320 22.67 16.54 16.45
C LYS A 320 21.70 17.00 17.53
N ALA A 321 22.05 18.05 18.27
CA ALA A 321 21.17 18.59 19.33
C ALA A 321 19.84 19.10 18.76
N VAL A 322 19.86 19.76 17.61
CA VAL A 322 18.65 20.22 16.92
C VAL A 322 17.80 19.04 16.46
N LEU A 323 18.40 18.03 15.85
CA LEU A 323 17.68 16.82 15.41
C LEU A 323 17.04 16.07 16.58
N ALA A 324 17.75 15.97 17.71
CA ALA A 324 17.23 15.34 18.92
C ALA A 324 16.01 16.07 19.47
N LYS A 325 16.04 17.40 19.53
CA LYS A 325 14.90 18.22 19.94
C LYS A 325 13.69 18.06 18.97
N ALA A 326 13.96 17.89 17.68
CA ALA A 326 12.94 17.67 16.66
C ALA A 326 12.38 16.25 16.63
N GLY A 327 12.91 15.32 17.44
CA GLY A 327 12.54 13.91 17.39
C GLY A 327 12.92 13.21 16.08
N MET A 328 13.91 13.73 15.36
CA MET A 328 14.36 13.25 14.06
C MET A 328 15.77 12.64 14.17
N PRO A 329 15.89 11.33 14.40
CA PRO A 329 17.20 10.67 14.47
C PRO A 329 17.98 10.81 13.15
N SER A 330 19.30 11.00 13.27
CA SER A 330 20.19 10.97 12.11
C SER A 330 20.53 9.55 11.73
N ILE A 331 20.30 9.18 10.48
CA ILE A 331 20.53 7.84 9.95
C ILE A 331 21.77 7.85 9.05
N ILE A 332 22.75 7.04 9.39
CA ILE A 332 23.98 6.83 8.62
C ILE A 332 23.94 5.41 8.04
N TRP A 333 24.94 5.00 7.33
CA TRP A 333 25.10 3.70 6.69
C TRP A 333 26.26 2.91 7.29
N SER A 334 26.20 1.60 7.15
CA SER A 334 27.33 0.70 7.46
C SER A 334 28.10 0.28 6.21
N VAL A 335 27.43 0.22 5.04
CA VAL A 335 28.07 -0.10 3.76
C VAL A 335 27.95 1.07 2.79
N ASP A 336 29.08 1.66 2.41
CA ASP A 336 29.16 2.73 1.38
C ASP A 336 29.52 2.12 0.03
N THR A 337 28.58 2.08 -0.89
CA THR A 337 28.79 1.52 -2.23
C THR A 337 29.62 2.42 -3.14
N ARG A 338 29.66 3.73 -2.85
CA ARG A 338 30.27 4.78 -3.70
C ARG A 338 29.73 4.77 -5.15
N ASP A 339 28.50 4.33 -5.34
CA ASP A 339 27.82 4.24 -6.63
C ASP A 339 27.75 5.60 -7.35
N TRP A 340 27.48 6.67 -6.61
CA TRP A 340 27.49 8.05 -7.10
C TRP A 340 28.83 8.48 -7.70
N LYS A 341 29.95 7.91 -7.22
CA LYS A 341 31.31 8.23 -7.66
C LYS A 341 31.77 7.34 -8.79
N THR A 342 31.62 6.03 -8.62
CA THR A 342 32.13 5.05 -9.59
C THR A 342 31.29 4.98 -10.85
N ARG A 343 29.98 5.22 -10.74
CA ARG A 343 29.01 5.08 -11.85
C ARG A 343 29.12 3.72 -12.55
N ASN A 344 29.43 2.66 -11.80
CA ASN A 344 29.65 1.32 -12.29
C ASN A 344 28.78 0.33 -11.50
N ALA A 345 27.77 -0.23 -12.17
CA ALA A 345 26.82 -1.16 -11.55
C ALA A 345 27.53 -2.40 -10.97
N GLN A 346 28.47 -3.01 -11.71
CA GLN A 346 29.18 -4.20 -11.25
C GLN A 346 30.01 -3.92 -10.00
N HIS A 347 30.69 -2.75 -9.94
CA HIS A 347 31.44 -2.35 -8.73
C HIS A 347 30.50 -2.23 -7.51
N THR A 348 29.33 -1.65 -7.69
CA THR A 348 28.31 -1.52 -6.62
C THR A 348 27.84 -2.90 -6.16
N ILE A 349 27.49 -3.79 -7.10
CA ILE A 349 27.07 -5.17 -6.82
C ILE A 349 28.16 -5.92 -6.04
N ASP A 350 29.39 -5.92 -6.54
CA ASP A 350 30.51 -6.62 -5.91
C ASP A 350 30.82 -6.08 -4.50
N THR A 351 30.67 -4.77 -4.32
CA THR A 351 30.88 -4.12 -3.03
C THR A 351 29.86 -4.61 -2.00
N VAL A 352 28.59 -4.59 -2.34
CA VAL A 352 27.51 -5.06 -1.46
C VAL A 352 27.67 -6.56 -1.17
N LEU A 353 27.74 -7.39 -2.22
CA LEU A 353 27.75 -8.85 -2.06
C LEU A 353 28.96 -9.40 -1.29
N ARG A 354 30.05 -8.64 -1.24
CA ARG A 354 31.27 -8.97 -0.47
C ARG A 354 31.19 -8.53 0.99
N GLN A 355 30.46 -7.44 1.31
CA GLN A 355 30.50 -6.81 2.63
C GLN A 355 29.24 -7.06 3.44
N VAL A 356 28.10 -7.30 2.79
CA VAL A 356 26.80 -7.36 3.45
C VAL A 356 26.76 -8.38 4.59
N GLN A 357 26.26 -7.91 5.73
CA GLN A 357 25.98 -8.69 6.94
C GLN A 357 24.57 -8.42 7.43
N ASP A 358 24.09 -9.23 8.37
CA ASP A 358 22.82 -9.03 9.04
C ASP A 358 22.80 -7.68 9.79
N GLY A 359 21.72 -6.91 9.61
CA GLY A 359 21.54 -5.58 10.19
C GLY A 359 22.23 -4.43 9.45
N ASP A 360 22.83 -4.67 8.28
CA ASP A 360 23.49 -3.61 7.52
C ASP A 360 22.49 -2.61 6.91
N ILE A 361 22.92 -1.34 6.91
CA ILE A 361 22.29 -0.23 6.18
C ILE A 361 23.18 0.11 4.99
N ILE A 362 22.70 -0.14 3.79
CA ILE A 362 23.45 0.03 2.55
C ILE A 362 23.11 1.36 1.89
N LEU A 363 24.12 2.22 1.68
CA LEU A 363 23.98 3.48 0.96
C LEU A 363 24.03 3.24 -0.54
N MET A 364 23.00 3.68 -1.24
CA MET A 364 22.89 3.81 -2.69
C MET A 364 22.23 5.14 -3.05
N HIS A 365 22.10 5.43 -4.35
CA HIS A 365 21.41 6.61 -4.86
C HIS A 365 20.49 6.21 -6.02
N ASP A 366 19.32 6.82 -6.13
CA ASP A 366 18.37 6.54 -7.21
C ASP A 366 18.42 7.56 -8.37
N LEU A 367 19.46 8.40 -8.41
CA LEU A 367 19.66 9.41 -9.45
C LEU A 367 20.33 8.88 -10.72
N TYR A 368 21.01 7.73 -10.64
CA TYR A 368 21.90 7.24 -11.69
C TYR A 368 21.46 5.87 -12.18
N GLU A 369 21.41 5.72 -13.51
CA GLU A 369 20.99 4.45 -14.13
C GLU A 369 21.82 3.26 -13.65
N GLN A 370 23.13 3.44 -13.48
CA GLN A 370 24.05 2.37 -13.03
C GLN A 370 23.74 1.91 -11.60
N SER A 371 23.34 2.84 -10.72
CA SER A 371 22.89 2.51 -9.37
C SER A 371 21.59 1.71 -9.39
N VAL A 372 20.68 2.05 -10.29
CA VAL A 372 19.40 1.34 -10.46
C VAL A 372 19.62 -0.06 -11.02
N ILE A 373 20.48 -0.22 -12.05
CA ILE A 373 20.88 -1.55 -12.56
C ILE A 373 21.48 -2.41 -11.44
N ALA A 374 22.32 -1.80 -10.58
CA ALA A 374 22.85 -2.51 -9.42
C ALA A 374 21.73 -2.92 -8.43
N ALA A 375 20.78 -2.04 -8.13
CA ALA A 375 19.65 -2.33 -7.25
C ALA A 375 18.77 -3.46 -7.81
N GLU A 376 18.44 -3.43 -9.12
CA GLU A 376 17.68 -4.48 -9.81
C GLU A 376 18.35 -5.86 -9.76
N THR A 377 19.68 -5.90 -9.61
CA THR A 377 20.44 -7.14 -9.42
C THR A 377 20.53 -7.53 -7.95
N LEU A 378 20.77 -6.57 -7.05
CA LEU A 378 20.97 -6.81 -5.63
C LEU A 378 19.68 -7.24 -4.91
N ILE A 379 18.55 -6.65 -5.26
CA ILE A 379 17.27 -6.95 -4.62
C ILE A 379 16.92 -8.44 -4.73
N PRO A 380 16.81 -9.05 -5.92
CA PRO A 380 16.56 -10.49 -6.03
C PRO A 380 17.68 -11.36 -5.47
N GLU A 381 18.94 -10.96 -5.59
CA GLU A 381 20.07 -11.75 -5.11
C GLU A 381 20.14 -11.79 -3.58
N LEU A 382 19.94 -10.66 -2.89
CA LEU A 382 19.87 -10.62 -1.41
C LEU A 382 18.69 -11.43 -0.89
N THR A 383 17.52 -11.30 -1.52
CA THR A 383 16.34 -12.12 -1.22
C THR A 383 16.64 -13.61 -1.37
N ARG A 384 17.28 -14.02 -2.48
CA ARG A 384 17.71 -15.41 -2.75
C ARG A 384 18.71 -15.93 -1.71
N ARG A 385 19.57 -15.05 -1.16
CA ARG A 385 20.51 -15.37 -0.07
C ARG A 385 19.83 -15.49 1.29
N GLY A 386 18.52 -15.24 1.37
CA GLY A 386 17.72 -15.35 2.59
C GLY A 386 17.58 -14.06 3.39
N TYR A 387 18.16 -12.95 2.93
CA TYR A 387 17.97 -11.65 3.58
C TYR A 387 16.54 -11.16 3.40
N GLN A 388 15.99 -10.59 4.44
CA GLN A 388 14.79 -9.77 4.38
C GLN A 388 15.21 -8.34 4.01
N LEU A 389 14.61 -7.79 2.96
CA LEU A 389 14.80 -6.38 2.60
C LEU A 389 13.81 -5.55 3.38
N VAL A 390 14.31 -4.81 4.35
CA VAL A 390 13.52 -4.07 5.35
C VAL A 390 13.75 -2.56 5.24
N THR A 391 12.93 -1.78 5.93
CA THR A 391 13.19 -0.35 6.12
C THR A 391 14.19 -0.14 7.27
N VAL A 392 14.74 1.07 7.38
CA VAL A 392 15.67 1.40 8.49
C VAL A 392 14.97 1.37 9.86
N SER A 393 13.66 1.64 9.91
CA SER A 393 12.89 1.62 11.17
C SER A 393 12.53 0.21 11.65
N GLU A 394 12.64 -0.80 10.82
CA GLU A 394 12.40 -2.22 11.14
C GLU A 394 13.66 -2.89 11.68
#